data_69f44a39e3832e7a21fdf5884aa5f8bb
#
_entry.id   69f44a39e3832e7a21fdf5884aa5f8bb
#
_cell.length_a   1.000
_cell.length_b   1.000
_cell.length_c   1.000
_cell.angle_alpha   90.00
_cell.angle_beta   90.00
_cell.angle_gamma   90.00
#
_symmetry.space_group_name_H-M   'P 1'
#
loop_
_entity.id
_entity.type
_entity.pdbx_description
1 polymer ?
#
loop_
_entity_poly.entity_id
_entity_poly.type
_entity_poly.pdbx_seq_one_letter_code
_entity_poly.pdbx_strand_id
1 'polypeptide(L)'
;MRNKELFELTNPQKSIWYTEQFYEGTTVNNICVSGTLYGKIDEDLLKQAINNVVKQNDSFRIHVIQEKNDVRQYIADYEKFNIDVEYINNESEVKQIEKSEAKFKFNIIDSDLFKFKLAISKGNFACIILTVNHLIADSWSLGLVIQEILKNYNALKNNEDFVPDTFSYLDYIKSEKEYKNSKKFENDKTFWNQTFSTIPEQATIPCSINGVKNVSYNAKRLGFELDRDIVSKINNFCRENGISTFNFFMAVFSIYIGRVSNIDDFVIGTPILNRSNFKEKHTTGMFISTVPVRFDNINDGSFKSLASNVATKLMGILRHQKYSYNSILEDIRKENGNIPNLYNITISYQITKAFDGSLGDYKTNWIFNNYCANDFNIHIYDINDTGSLLIDYDFLVDKYSKDDVINVNNRILYMI
;
A
#
# COMPACT_ATOMS: atom_id res chain seq x y z
N MET A 1 -29.68 21.24 -4.16
CA MET A 1 -28.74 20.11 -4.06
C MET A 1 -29.54 18.85 -4.31
N ARG A 2 -29.23 18.04 -5.35
CA ARG A 2 -29.85 16.72 -5.53
C ARG A 2 -29.52 15.90 -4.29
N ASN A 3 -30.48 15.11 -3.77
CA ASN A 3 -30.25 14.19 -2.65
C ASN A 3 -29.15 13.18 -3.06
N LYS A 4 -27.90 13.47 -2.71
CA LYS A 4 -26.80 12.51 -2.91
C LYS A 4 -26.96 11.39 -1.88
N GLU A 5 -26.85 10.14 -2.31
CA GLU A 5 -26.85 9.01 -1.40
C GLU A 5 -25.52 8.99 -0.64
N LEU A 6 -25.59 9.03 0.71
CA LEU A 6 -24.43 9.10 1.58
C LEU A 6 -24.15 7.73 2.20
N PHE A 7 -22.88 7.37 2.22
CA PHE A 7 -22.37 6.11 2.77
C PHE A 7 -21.36 6.38 3.88
N GLU A 8 -21.23 5.43 4.81
CA GLU A 8 -20.10 5.43 5.74
C GLU A 8 -18.79 5.17 5.00
N LEU A 9 -17.68 5.65 5.55
CA LEU A 9 -16.37 5.19 5.12
C LEU A 9 -16.18 3.71 5.46
N THR A 10 -15.54 2.97 4.57
CA THR A 10 -15.11 1.59 4.86
C THR A 10 -14.02 1.57 5.94
N ASN A 11 -13.79 0.42 6.57
CA ASN A 11 -12.74 0.31 7.59
C ASN A 11 -11.33 0.67 7.07
N PRO A 12 -10.91 0.24 5.87
CA PRO A 12 -9.67 0.74 5.28
C PRO A 12 -9.65 2.26 5.10
N GLN A 13 -10.73 2.84 4.58
CA GLN A 13 -10.86 4.30 4.42
C GLN A 13 -10.82 5.04 5.76
N LYS A 14 -11.43 4.50 6.82
CA LYS A 14 -11.37 5.10 8.17
C LYS A 14 -9.94 5.17 8.69
N SER A 15 -9.13 4.15 8.44
CA SER A 15 -7.70 4.17 8.81
C SER A 15 -6.96 5.31 8.11
N ILE A 16 -7.20 5.50 6.82
CA ILE A 16 -6.62 6.62 6.07
C ILE A 16 -7.14 7.97 6.57
N TRP A 17 -8.46 8.08 6.80
CA TRP A 17 -9.06 9.30 7.33
C TRP A 17 -8.45 9.73 8.67
N TYR A 18 -8.27 8.79 9.62
CA TYR A 18 -7.61 9.11 10.89
C TYR A 18 -6.16 9.53 10.69
N THR A 19 -5.45 8.90 9.77
CA THR A 19 -4.08 9.30 9.41
C THR A 19 -4.06 10.72 8.85
N GLU A 20 -5.00 11.13 7.99
CA GLU A 20 -5.11 12.51 7.50
C GLU A 20 -5.26 13.53 8.63
N GLN A 21 -6.08 13.20 9.63
CA GLN A 21 -6.28 14.11 10.77
C GLN A 21 -5.03 14.22 11.67
N PHE A 22 -4.27 13.13 11.81
CA PHE A 22 -3.05 13.13 12.62
C PHE A 22 -1.87 13.83 11.93
N TYR A 23 -1.76 13.71 10.60
CA TYR A 23 -0.62 14.19 9.82
C TYR A 23 -1.01 15.37 8.91
N GLU A 24 -1.83 16.27 9.44
CA GLU A 24 -2.31 17.44 8.71
C GLU A 24 -1.17 18.21 8.03
N GLY A 25 -1.39 18.61 6.79
CA GLY A 25 -0.44 19.35 6.00
C GLY A 25 0.67 18.52 5.34
N THR A 26 0.72 17.21 5.59
CA THR A 26 1.62 16.27 4.88
C THR A 26 0.94 15.66 3.65
N THR A 27 1.67 14.86 2.89
CA THR A 27 1.14 14.03 1.80
C THR A 27 1.32 12.54 2.10
N VAL A 28 1.30 12.17 3.39
CA VAL A 28 1.58 10.80 3.87
C VAL A 28 0.67 9.75 3.24
N ASN A 29 -0.59 10.11 2.97
CA ASN A 29 -1.56 9.23 2.35
C ASN A 29 -1.65 9.37 0.81
N ASN A 30 -0.71 10.06 0.18
CA ASN A 30 -0.65 10.05 -1.27
C ASN A 30 0.13 8.84 -1.76
N ILE A 31 -0.39 8.19 -2.78
CA ILE A 31 0.33 7.21 -3.58
C ILE A 31 0.47 7.74 -5.00
N CYS A 32 1.65 7.58 -5.56
CA CYS A 32 1.96 8.06 -6.90
C CYS A 32 2.62 6.94 -7.71
N VAL A 33 2.09 6.72 -8.91
CA VAL A 33 2.60 5.74 -9.86
C VAL A 33 2.80 6.42 -11.22
N SER A 34 3.81 6.01 -11.95
CA SER A 34 3.93 6.37 -13.36
C SER A 34 3.96 5.14 -14.25
N GLY A 35 3.44 5.30 -15.47
CA GLY A 35 3.48 4.30 -16.53
C GLY A 35 4.01 4.92 -17.82
N THR A 36 5.17 4.47 -18.31
CA THR A 36 5.79 4.97 -19.56
C THR A 36 5.47 4.02 -20.69
N LEU A 37 4.87 4.55 -21.75
CA LEU A 37 4.59 3.88 -23.02
C LEU A 37 5.60 4.36 -24.06
N TYR A 38 6.22 3.43 -24.73
CA TYR A 38 7.23 3.74 -25.76
C TYR A 38 6.62 3.76 -27.17
N GLY A 39 7.22 4.60 -28.04
CA GLY A 39 6.83 4.77 -29.44
C GLY A 39 5.99 6.02 -29.69
N LYS A 40 5.36 6.07 -30.86
CA LYS A 40 4.50 7.20 -31.25
C LYS A 40 3.14 7.08 -30.58
N ILE A 41 2.87 7.97 -29.64
CA ILE A 41 1.64 8.01 -28.87
C ILE A 41 0.70 9.09 -29.42
N ASP A 42 -0.57 8.75 -29.54
CA ASP A 42 -1.65 9.70 -29.83
C ASP A 42 -2.15 10.28 -28.50
N GLU A 43 -1.88 11.56 -28.31
CA GLU A 43 -2.19 12.29 -27.07
C GLU A 43 -3.69 12.36 -26.80
N ASP A 44 -4.51 12.60 -27.84
CA ASP A 44 -5.96 12.76 -27.68
C ASP A 44 -6.62 11.43 -27.32
N LEU A 45 -6.22 10.34 -27.97
CA LEU A 45 -6.69 9.00 -27.63
C LEU A 45 -6.24 8.59 -26.23
N LEU A 46 -5.03 8.97 -25.80
CA LEU A 46 -4.55 8.67 -24.44
C LEU A 46 -5.37 9.44 -23.39
N LYS A 47 -5.63 10.72 -23.61
CA LYS A 47 -6.51 11.51 -22.75
C LYS A 47 -7.94 10.96 -22.70
N GLN A 48 -8.44 10.49 -23.85
CA GLN A 48 -9.75 9.84 -23.91
C GLN A 48 -9.77 8.54 -23.11
N ALA A 49 -8.74 7.69 -23.24
CA ALA A 49 -8.63 6.45 -22.48
C ALA A 49 -8.61 6.70 -20.96
N ILE A 50 -7.86 7.68 -20.48
CA ILE A 50 -7.81 8.06 -19.06
C ILE A 50 -9.19 8.51 -18.57
N ASN A 51 -9.87 9.40 -19.32
CA ASN A 51 -11.21 9.87 -18.97
C ASN A 51 -12.24 8.72 -18.94
N ASN A 52 -12.14 7.77 -19.87
CA ASN A 52 -13.02 6.59 -19.88
C ASN A 52 -12.83 5.73 -18.64
N VAL A 53 -11.60 5.49 -18.23
CA VAL A 53 -11.28 4.68 -17.04
C VAL A 53 -11.80 5.35 -15.75
N VAL A 54 -11.63 6.66 -15.60
CA VAL A 54 -12.21 7.39 -14.44
C VAL A 54 -13.73 7.35 -14.45
N LYS A 55 -14.36 7.46 -15.63
CA LYS A 55 -15.81 7.32 -15.78
C LYS A 55 -16.33 5.95 -15.34
N GLN A 56 -15.59 4.89 -15.64
CA GLN A 56 -15.97 3.49 -15.38
C GLN A 56 -15.74 3.07 -13.94
N ASN A 57 -14.74 3.64 -13.28
CA ASN A 57 -14.34 3.30 -11.91
C ASN A 57 -14.93 4.30 -10.91
N ASP A 58 -15.96 3.89 -10.19
CA ASP A 58 -16.68 4.75 -9.27
C ASP A 58 -15.86 5.19 -8.05
N SER A 59 -14.85 4.43 -7.64
CA SER A 59 -13.96 4.81 -6.56
C SER A 59 -13.23 6.13 -6.82
N PHE A 60 -12.89 6.44 -8.08
CA PHE A 60 -12.27 7.71 -8.46
C PHE A 60 -13.22 8.91 -8.33
N ARG A 61 -14.52 8.66 -8.24
CA ARG A 61 -15.55 9.68 -8.08
C ARG A 61 -16.09 9.78 -6.66
N ILE A 62 -15.39 9.14 -5.71
CA ILE A 62 -15.71 9.26 -4.29
C ILE A 62 -15.30 10.64 -3.79
N HIS A 63 -16.26 11.35 -3.22
CA HIS A 63 -16.05 12.56 -2.47
C HIS A 63 -16.36 12.32 -1.00
N VAL A 64 -15.52 12.84 -0.13
CA VAL A 64 -15.68 12.75 1.31
C VAL A 64 -16.26 14.06 1.83
N ILE A 65 -17.29 13.97 2.65
CA ILE A 65 -17.88 15.13 3.33
C ILE A 65 -17.80 14.95 4.84
N GLN A 66 -17.66 16.06 5.54
CA GLN A 66 -17.65 16.08 7.00
C GLN A 66 -18.74 17.03 7.50
N GLU A 67 -19.65 16.49 8.28
CA GLU A 67 -20.70 17.24 8.97
C GLU A 67 -20.52 17.08 10.48
N LYS A 68 -20.03 18.14 11.15
CA LYS A 68 -19.66 18.11 12.57
C LYS A 68 -18.61 17.03 12.86
N ASN A 69 -19.00 15.97 13.57
CA ASN A 69 -18.13 14.84 13.92
C ASN A 69 -18.39 13.59 13.04
N ASP A 70 -19.30 13.67 12.07
CA ASP A 70 -19.64 12.58 11.19
C ASP A 70 -18.98 12.76 9.83
N VAL A 71 -18.37 11.70 9.34
CA VAL A 71 -17.69 11.65 8.04
C VAL A 71 -18.42 10.65 7.16
N ARG A 72 -18.82 11.12 5.99
CA ARG A 72 -19.54 10.34 5.00
C ARG A 72 -18.86 10.47 3.64
N GLN A 73 -19.25 9.61 2.73
CA GLN A 73 -18.83 9.67 1.35
C GLN A 73 -20.02 9.52 0.41
N TYR A 74 -19.86 10.01 -0.80
CA TYR A 74 -20.79 9.77 -1.89
C TYR A 74 -20.02 9.59 -3.21
N ILE A 75 -20.67 9.00 -4.21
CA ILE A 75 -20.12 8.86 -5.54
C ILE A 75 -20.68 10.01 -6.39
N ALA A 76 -19.78 10.89 -6.86
CA ALA A 76 -20.15 11.99 -7.74
C ALA A 76 -20.51 11.51 -9.16
N ASP A 77 -21.35 12.28 -9.85
CA ASP A 77 -21.55 12.09 -11.28
C ASP A 77 -20.22 12.32 -12.01
N TYR A 78 -19.99 11.56 -13.09
CA TYR A 78 -18.79 11.76 -13.89
C TYR A 78 -18.85 13.10 -14.64
N GLU A 79 -17.81 13.88 -14.48
CA GLU A 79 -17.54 15.06 -15.30
C GLU A 79 -16.21 14.87 -16.03
N LYS A 80 -16.17 15.25 -17.34
CA LYS A 80 -14.94 15.20 -18.12
C LYS A 80 -13.94 16.21 -17.56
N PHE A 81 -12.73 15.77 -17.24
CA PHE A 81 -11.67 16.62 -16.73
C PHE A 81 -10.53 16.79 -17.73
N ASN A 82 -9.80 17.88 -17.58
CA ASN A 82 -8.62 18.15 -18.35
C ASN A 82 -7.39 17.49 -17.71
N ILE A 83 -6.50 16.98 -18.55
CA ILE A 83 -5.26 16.35 -18.13
C ILE A 83 -4.11 17.28 -18.54
N ASP A 84 -3.33 17.70 -17.55
CA ASP A 84 -2.15 18.52 -17.77
C ASP A 84 -1.10 17.77 -18.57
N VAL A 85 -0.55 18.42 -19.60
CA VAL A 85 0.49 17.84 -20.45
C VAL A 85 1.74 18.70 -20.35
N GLU A 86 2.85 18.04 -20.12
CA GLU A 86 4.19 18.65 -20.14
C GLU A 86 5.02 17.98 -21.23
N TYR A 87 5.49 18.79 -22.19
CA TYR A 87 6.35 18.30 -23.27
C TYR A 87 7.80 18.32 -22.82
N ILE A 88 8.47 17.18 -22.96
CA ILE A 88 9.80 16.93 -22.47
C ILE A 88 10.72 16.39 -23.59
N ASN A 89 12.02 16.49 -23.38
CA ASN A 89 13.01 16.03 -24.36
C ASN A 89 13.56 14.64 -24.06
N ASN A 90 13.60 14.24 -22.79
CA ASN A 90 14.20 12.98 -22.36
C ASN A 90 13.58 12.45 -21.06
N GLU A 91 13.83 11.17 -20.73
CA GLU A 91 13.29 10.50 -19.56
C GLU A 91 13.80 11.07 -18.21
N SER A 92 14.94 11.77 -18.18
CA SER A 92 15.45 12.34 -16.94
C SER A 92 14.55 13.45 -16.39
N GLU A 93 13.84 14.15 -17.29
CA GLU A 93 12.87 15.20 -16.92
C GLU A 93 11.62 14.59 -16.23
N VAL A 94 11.22 13.36 -16.62
CA VAL A 94 10.10 12.64 -15.99
C VAL A 94 10.31 12.52 -14.49
N LYS A 95 11.52 12.19 -14.03
CA LYS A 95 11.82 12.02 -12.60
C LYS A 95 11.58 13.29 -11.77
N GLN A 96 11.74 14.46 -12.36
CA GLN A 96 11.49 15.73 -11.67
C GLN A 96 9.98 15.96 -11.55
N ILE A 97 9.23 15.67 -12.62
CA ILE A 97 7.78 15.76 -12.64
C ILE A 97 7.17 14.77 -11.63
N GLU A 98 7.60 13.50 -11.64
CA GLU A 98 7.18 12.46 -10.69
C GLU A 98 7.34 12.91 -9.23
N LYS A 99 8.51 13.45 -8.88
CA LYS A 99 8.80 13.95 -7.52
C LYS A 99 7.91 15.15 -7.12
N SER A 100 7.55 15.98 -8.08
CA SER A 100 6.65 17.11 -7.87
C SER A 100 5.22 16.62 -7.65
N GLU A 101 4.74 15.75 -8.54
CA GLU A 101 3.37 15.24 -8.50
C GLU A 101 3.12 14.37 -7.25
N ALA A 102 4.09 13.57 -6.79
CA ALA A 102 3.96 12.80 -5.55
C ALA A 102 3.72 13.68 -4.30
N LYS A 103 4.08 14.95 -4.35
CA LYS A 103 3.90 15.94 -3.26
C LYS A 103 2.66 16.83 -3.45
N PHE A 104 1.80 16.51 -4.41
CA PHE A 104 0.58 17.27 -4.64
C PHE A 104 -0.33 17.18 -3.40
N LYS A 105 -0.81 18.32 -2.91
CA LYS A 105 -1.72 18.37 -1.75
C LYS A 105 -3.16 18.38 -2.22
N PHE A 106 -3.90 17.35 -1.87
CA PHE A 106 -5.34 17.29 -2.12
C PHE A 106 -6.11 18.10 -1.07
N ASN A 107 -7.18 18.74 -1.50
CA ASN A 107 -8.24 19.12 -0.59
C ASN A 107 -9.12 17.88 -0.38
N ILE A 108 -9.16 17.37 0.87
CA ILE A 108 -9.83 16.09 1.14
C ILE A 108 -11.35 16.19 1.13
N ILE A 109 -11.89 17.39 1.44
CA ILE A 109 -13.34 17.58 1.59
C ILE A 109 -13.97 18.03 0.27
N ASP A 110 -14.97 17.26 -0.16
CA ASP A 110 -15.86 17.53 -1.30
C ASP A 110 -15.11 17.89 -2.60
N SER A 111 -14.08 17.10 -2.92
CA SER A 111 -13.24 17.31 -4.11
C SER A 111 -12.68 16.00 -4.67
N ASP A 112 -12.17 16.06 -5.89
CA ASP A 112 -11.47 14.95 -6.52
C ASP A 112 -10.19 14.61 -5.76
N LEU A 113 -9.97 13.33 -5.50
CA LEU A 113 -8.82 12.82 -4.75
C LEU A 113 -7.80 12.11 -5.66
N PHE A 114 -7.79 12.46 -6.94
CA PHE A 114 -6.84 11.98 -7.94
C PHE A 114 -6.36 13.13 -8.82
N LYS A 115 -5.19 12.92 -9.42
CA LYS A 115 -4.63 13.82 -10.43
C LYS A 115 -3.84 13.02 -11.45
N PHE A 116 -4.15 13.26 -12.72
CA PHE A 116 -3.36 12.77 -13.85
C PHE A 116 -2.51 13.87 -14.44
N LYS A 117 -1.27 13.52 -14.80
CA LYS A 117 -0.38 14.35 -15.61
C LYS A 117 0.29 13.49 -16.68
N LEU A 118 0.44 14.04 -17.88
CA LEU A 118 1.15 13.42 -18.98
C LEU A 118 2.48 14.15 -19.21
N ALA A 119 3.58 13.39 -19.26
CA ALA A 119 4.88 13.87 -19.73
C ALA A 119 5.15 13.24 -21.11
N ILE A 120 5.22 14.05 -22.18
CA ILE A 120 5.26 13.56 -23.55
C ILE A 120 6.56 13.99 -24.24
N SER A 121 7.31 13.01 -24.73
CA SER A 121 8.42 13.21 -25.67
C SER A 121 7.94 12.87 -27.07
N LYS A 122 7.76 13.90 -27.92
CA LYS A 122 7.15 13.73 -29.25
C LYS A 122 7.85 12.67 -30.09
N GLY A 123 7.10 11.62 -30.43
CA GLY A 123 7.56 10.53 -31.27
C GLY A 123 8.34 9.42 -30.56
N ASN A 124 8.68 9.57 -29.27
CA ASN A 124 9.50 8.60 -28.54
C ASN A 124 8.74 7.87 -27.43
N PHE A 125 8.05 8.58 -26.56
CA PHE A 125 7.29 7.99 -25.45
C PHE A 125 6.29 8.97 -24.83
N ALA A 126 5.36 8.45 -24.05
CA ALA A 126 4.51 9.21 -23.14
C ALA A 126 4.53 8.53 -21.76
N CYS A 127 4.66 9.33 -20.71
CA CYS A 127 4.58 8.89 -19.33
C CYS A 127 3.28 9.41 -18.72
N ILE A 128 2.44 8.49 -18.24
CA ILE A 128 1.25 8.76 -17.44
C ILE A 128 1.69 8.82 -15.99
N ILE A 129 1.44 9.91 -15.30
CA ILE A 129 1.70 10.05 -13.87
C ILE A 129 0.35 10.18 -13.17
N LEU A 130 0.05 9.27 -12.27
CA LEU A 130 -1.17 9.23 -11.48
C LEU A 130 -0.83 9.39 -10.01
N THR A 131 -1.34 10.44 -9.39
CA THR A 131 -1.31 10.65 -7.95
C THR A 131 -2.72 10.56 -7.40
N VAL A 132 -2.91 9.80 -6.34
CA VAL A 132 -4.20 9.68 -5.64
C VAL A 132 -4.00 9.78 -4.14
N ASN A 133 -5.04 10.24 -3.43
CA ASN A 133 -5.11 10.03 -1.99
C ASN A 133 -5.62 8.61 -1.70
N HIS A 134 -5.03 7.95 -0.74
CA HIS A 134 -5.36 6.58 -0.36
C HIS A 134 -6.83 6.36 0.05
N LEU A 135 -7.61 7.42 0.32
CA LEU A 135 -9.05 7.30 0.58
C LEU A 135 -9.83 6.67 -0.57
N ILE A 136 -9.38 6.82 -1.81
CA ILE A 136 -10.11 6.35 -2.99
C ILE A 136 -9.46 5.15 -3.70
N ALA A 137 -8.20 4.87 -3.44
CA ALA A 137 -7.48 3.76 -4.10
C ALA A 137 -6.28 3.28 -3.28
N ASP A 138 -5.88 2.04 -3.54
CA ASP A 138 -4.66 1.43 -3.03
C ASP A 138 -3.71 1.07 -4.18
N SER A 139 -2.52 0.54 -3.86
CA SER A 139 -1.51 0.18 -4.86
C SER A 139 -2.01 -0.86 -5.87
N TRP A 140 -2.81 -1.84 -5.44
CA TRP A 140 -3.43 -2.81 -6.34
C TRP A 140 -4.37 -2.14 -7.35
N SER A 141 -5.18 -1.20 -6.88
CA SER A 141 -6.09 -0.41 -7.72
C SER A 141 -5.35 0.43 -8.75
N LEU A 142 -4.22 1.06 -8.39
CA LEU A 142 -3.43 1.83 -9.35
C LEU A 142 -2.87 0.93 -10.45
N GLY A 143 -2.50 -0.29 -10.11
CA GLY A 143 -2.12 -1.29 -11.08
C GLY A 143 -3.25 -1.60 -12.08
N LEU A 144 -4.46 -1.86 -11.59
CA LEU A 144 -5.64 -2.08 -12.44
C LEU A 144 -5.91 -0.89 -13.35
N VAL A 145 -5.85 0.33 -12.81
CA VAL A 145 -6.10 1.57 -13.56
C VAL A 145 -5.12 1.76 -14.71
N ILE A 146 -3.81 1.57 -14.48
CA ILE A 146 -2.82 1.68 -15.55
C ILE A 146 -3.09 0.63 -16.64
N GLN A 147 -3.39 -0.62 -16.27
CA GLN A 147 -3.74 -1.65 -17.25
C GLN A 147 -5.00 -1.31 -18.05
N GLU A 148 -6.04 -0.83 -17.39
CA GLU A 148 -7.28 -0.42 -18.07
C GLU A 148 -7.05 0.75 -19.04
N ILE A 149 -6.23 1.73 -18.64
CA ILE A 149 -5.86 2.85 -19.54
C ILE A 149 -5.15 2.31 -20.77
N LEU A 150 -4.20 1.40 -20.62
CA LEU A 150 -3.45 0.81 -21.75
C LEU A 150 -4.37 0.00 -22.67
N LYS A 151 -5.23 -0.84 -22.11
CA LYS A 151 -6.23 -1.61 -22.88
C LYS A 151 -7.18 -0.70 -23.64
N ASN A 152 -7.71 0.33 -22.97
CA ASN A 152 -8.63 1.28 -23.58
C ASN A 152 -7.94 2.09 -24.70
N TYR A 153 -6.70 2.56 -24.44
CA TYR A 153 -5.91 3.26 -25.45
C TYR A 153 -5.68 2.40 -26.70
N ASN A 154 -5.31 1.13 -26.54
CA ASN A 154 -5.11 0.21 -27.66
C ASN A 154 -6.41 -0.06 -28.42
N ALA A 155 -7.52 -0.25 -27.73
CA ALA A 155 -8.83 -0.42 -28.37
C ALA A 155 -9.22 0.82 -29.20
N LEU A 156 -9.07 2.03 -28.62
CA LEU A 156 -9.33 3.29 -29.33
C LEU A 156 -8.44 3.44 -30.57
N LYS A 157 -7.16 3.10 -30.49
CA LYS A 157 -6.21 3.15 -31.59
C LYS A 157 -6.59 2.20 -32.74
N ASN A 158 -7.16 1.05 -32.41
CA ASN A 158 -7.58 0.03 -33.36
C ASN A 158 -9.04 0.24 -33.83
N ASN A 159 -9.77 1.24 -33.33
CA ASN A 159 -11.22 1.42 -33.53
C ASN A 159 -12.04 0.21 -33.08
N GLU A 160 -11.64 -0.38 -31.94
CA GLU A 160 -12.32 -1.51 -31.29
C GLU A 160 -13.13 -1.03 -30.08
N ASP A 161 -14.21 -1.75 -29.77
CA ASP A 161 -14.97 -1.52 -28.54
C ASP A 161 -14.18 -2.04 -27.33
N PHE A 162 -14.10 -1.22 -26.27
CA PHE A 162 -13.51 -1.61 -25.00
C PHE A 162 -14.60 -1.90 -23.98
N VAL A 163 -14.61 -3.14 -23.48
CA VAL A 163 -15.48 -3.54 -22.36
C VAL A 163 -14.61 -3.63 -21.11
N PRO A 164 -14.85 -2.79 -20.08
CA PRO A 164 -14.08 -2.83 -18.84
C PRO A 164 -14.37 -4.09 -18.04
N ASP A 165 -13.34 -4.66 -17.44
CA ASP A 165 -13.44 -5.76 -16.49
C ASP A 165 -13.33 -5.21 -15.07
N THR A 166 -14.26 -4.32 -14.70
CA THR A 166 -14.27 -3.67 -13.39
C THR A 166 -15.65 -3.77 -12.74
N PHE A 167 -15.67 -3.71 -11.40
CA PHE A 167 -16.88 -3.76 -10.59
C PHE A 167 -16.96 -2.51 -9.71
N SER A 168 -18.17 -2.20 -9.25
CA SER A 168 -18.45 -1.03 -8.42
C SER A 168 -17.85 -1.18 -7.01
N TYR A 169 -17.16 -0.16 -6.53
CA TYR A 169 -16.71 -0.09 -5.14
C TYR A 169 -17.88 0.03 -4.14
N LEU A 170 -19.03 0.51 -4.61
CA LEU A 170 -20.26 0.55 -3.80
C LEU A 170 -20.68 -0.85 -3.32
N ASP A 171 -20.42 -1.90 -4.10
CA ASP A 171 -20.69 -3.29 -3.68
C ASP A 171 -19.84 -3.66 -2.46
N TYR A 172 -18.59 -3.22 -2.42
CA TYR A 172 -17.71 -3.42 -1.26
C TYR A 172 -18.19 -2.62 -0.05
N ILE A 173 -18.58 -1.35 -0.22
CA ILE A 173 -19.15 -0.53 0.87
C ILE A 173 -20.37 -1.24 1.49
N LYS A 174 -21.26 -1.78 0.67
CA LYS A 174 -22.44 -2.53 1.13
C LYS A 174 -22.06 -3.83 1.85
N SER A 175 -21.15 -4.59 1.29
CA SER A 175 -20.69 -5.86 1.87
C SER A 175 -20.02 -5.67 3.23
N GLU A 176 -19.29 -4.56 3.42
CA GLU A 176 -18.67 -4.25 4.71
C GLU A 176 -19.71 -3.91 5.79
N LYS A 177 -20.81 -3.23 5.42
CA LYS A 177 -21.94 -2.98 6.32
C LYS A 177 -22.62 -4.30 6.73
N GLU A 178 -22.79 -5.24 5.80
CA GLU A 178 -23.34 -6.57 6.09
C GLU A 178 -22.41 -7.37 7.01
N TYR A 179 -21.10 -7.32 6.75
CA TYR A 179 -20.10 -7.97 7.60
C TYR A 179 -20.18 -7.52 9.05
N LYS A 180 -20.34 -6.23 9.36
CA LYS A 180 -20.46 -5.71 10.73
C LYS A 180 -21.62 -6.30 11.52
N ASN A 181 -22.67 -6.78 10.84
CA ASN A 181 -23.85 -7.38 11.46
C ASN A 181 -23.83 -8.92 11.39
N SER A 182 -22.72 -9.52 11.03
CA SER A 182 -22.61 -10.96 10.80
C SER A 182 -22.01 -11.71 11.98
N LYS A 183 -22.31 -13.02 12.08
CA LYS A 183 -21.62 -13.92 13.03
C LYS A 183 -20.10 -13.97 12.77
N LYS A 184 -19.68 -13.72 11.54
CA LYS A 184 -18.26 -13.64 11.16
C LYS A 184 -17.54 -12.51 11.89
N PHE A 185 -18.18 -11.34 12.01
CA PHE A 185 -17.64 -10.21 12.77
C PHE A 185 -17.37 -10.57 14.23
N GLU A 186 -18.33 -11.23 14.89
CA GLU A 186 -18.16 -11.66 16.29
C GLU A 186 -17.05 -12.70 16.47
N ASN A 187 -16.93 -13.62 15.52
CA ASN A 187 -15.86 -14.61 15.53
C ASN A 187 -14.48 -13.96 15.33
N ASP A 188 -14.40 -12.99 14.41
CA ASP A 188 -13.15 -12.24 14.14
C ASP A 188 -12.76 -11.40 15.37
N LYS A 189 -13.72 -10.73 15.99
CA LYS A 189 -13.54 -10.00 17.25
C LYS A 189 -12.99 -10.92 18.35
N THR A 190 -13.58 -12.09 18.52
CA THR A 190 -13.14 -13.07 19.53
C THR A 190 -11.70 -13.51 19.28
N PHE A 191 -11.33 -13.79 18.02
CA PHE A 191 -9.97 -14.16 17.65
C PHE A 191 -8.96 -13.07 18.03
N TRP A 192 -9.25 -11.81 17.69
CA TRP A 192 -8.36 -10.70 17.98
C TRP A 192 -8.25 -10.38 19.47
N ASN A 193 -9.34 -10.45 20.21
CA ASN A 193 -9.34 -10.27 21.67
C ASN A 193 -8.52 -11.37 22.37
N GLN A 194 -8.58 -12.60 21.88
CA GLN A 194 -7.73 -13.69 22.39
C GLN A 194 -6.25 -13.46 22.03
N THR A 195 -5.98 -13.02 20.80
CA THR A 195 -4.60 -12.73 20.32
C THR A 195 -3.94 -11.63 21.15
N PHE A 196 -4.70 -10.61 21.56
CA PHE A 196 -4.24 -9.46 22.34
C PHE A 196 -4.82 -9.42 23.76
N SER A 197 -5.06 -10.58 24.36
CA SER A 197 -5.45 -10.69 25.78
C SER A 197 -4.39 -10.14 26.74
N THR A 198 -3.15 -10.08 26.30
CA THR A 198 -2.02 -9.35 26.94
C THR A 198 -1.46 -8.36 25.93
N ILE A 199 -0.96 -7.22 26.41
CA ILE A 199 -0.40 -6.17 25.55
C ILE A 199 1.07 -6.46 25.31
N PRO A 200 1.51 -6.67 24.04
CA PRO A 200 2.93 -6.87 23.73
C PRO A 200 3.73 -5.57 23.87
N GLU A 201 5.02 -5.69 24.00
CA GLU A 201 5.93 -4.54 24.00
C GLU A 201 6.07 -3.94 22.60
N GLN A 202 6.38 -2.66 22.53
CA GLN A 202 6.62 -2.00 21.26
C GLN A 202 8.06 -2.21 20.81
N ALA A 203 8.26 -2.91 19.70
CA ALA A 203 9.56 -3.13 19.11
C ALA A 203 10.18 -1.85 18.55
N THR A 204 11.49 -1.70 18.67
CA THR A 204 12.26 -0.56 18.17
C THR A 204 13.49 -1.03 17.42
N ILE A 205 13.84 -0.36 16.33
CA ILE A 205 15.14 -0.52 15.68
C ILE A 205 16.11 0.49 16.32
N PRO A 206 17.35 0.12 16.62
CA PRO A 206 18.34 1.05 17.15
C PRO A 206 18.50 2.25 16.22
N CYS A 207 18.47 3.45 16.78
CA CYS A 207 18.55 4.71 16.06
C CYS A 207 19.64 5.61 16.67
N SER A 208 20.35 6.34 15.82
CA SER A 208 21.42 7.26 16.25
C SER A 208 20.90 8.66 16.62
N ILE A 209 19.69 9.02 16.18
CA ILE A 209 19.08 10.35 16.41
C ILE A 209 18.12 10.24 17.59
N ASN A 210 18.44 10.92 18.67
CA ASN A 210 17.68 10.88 19.91
C ASN A 210 17.20 12.28 20.33
N GLY A 211 16.11 12.35 21.09
CA GLY A 211 15.66 13.57 21.76
C GLY A 211 14.89 14.55 20.89
N VAL A 212 14.44 14.19 19.69
CA VAL A 212 13.56 15.02 18.88
C VAL A 212 12.17 15.04 19.53
N LYS A 213 11.76 16.23 20.02
CA LYS A 213 10.46 16.38 20.71
C LYS A 213 9.25 16.33 19.75
N ASN A 214 9.41 16.87 18.54
CA ASN A 214 8.36 16.90 17.52
C ASN A 214 8.87 16.20 16.26
N VAL A 215 8.32 15.03 15.97
CA VAL A 215 8.67 14.24 14.77
C VAL A 215 7.96 14.89 13.57
N SER A 216 8.70 15.19 12.51
CA SER A 216 8.17 15.87 11.32
C SER A 216 7.45 14.91 10.36
N TYR A 217 7.55 13.59 10.58
CA TYR A 217 7.10 12.52 9.69
C TYR A 217 7.74 12.54 8.30
N ASN A 218 8.71 13.43 8.07
CA ASN A 218 9.54 13.38 6.87
C ASN A 218 10.33 12.08 6.84
N ALA A 219 10.33 11.44 5.68
CA ALA A 219 10.98 10.15 5.50
C ALA A 219 11.91 10.14 4.30
N LYS A 220 12.84 9.21 4.32
CA LYS A 220 13.71 8.86 3.18
C LYS A 220 13.58 7.39 2.88
N ARG A 221 13.88 7.04 1.64
CA ARG A 221 13.98 5.66 1.17
C ARG A 221 15.42 5.32 0.86
N LEU A 222 15.87 4.13 1.28
CA LEU A 222 17.10 3.49 0.83
C LEU A 222 16.76 2.09 0.33
N GLY A 223 17.14 1.83 -0.93
CA GLY A 223 16.95 0.53 -1.58
C GLY A 223 18.24 -0.26 -1.66
N PHE A 224 18.15 -1.58 -1.46
CA PHE A 224 19.25 -2.54 -1.57
C PHE A 224 18.79 -3.74 -2.38
N GLU A 225 19.58 -4.07 -3.40
CA GLU A 225 19.30 -5.23 -4.24
C GLU A 225 19.90 -6.50 -3.61
N LEU A 226 19.10 -7.56 -3.51
CA LEU A 226 19.55 -8.91 -3.29
C LEU A 226 19.79 -9.57 -4.65
N ASP A 227 21.02 -9.99 -4.89
CA ASP A 227 21.38 -10.63 -6.14
C ASP A 227 20.69 -12.01 -6.34
N ARG A 228 20.70 -12.48 -7.59
CA ARG A 228 20.03 -13.73 -7.99
C ARG A 228 20.50 -14.96 -7.24
N ASP A 229 21.77 -15.01 -6.86
CA ASP A 229 22.34 -16.18 -6.20
C ASP A 229 21.80 -16.32 -4.79
N ILE A 230 21.70 -15.21 -4.07
CA ILE A 230 21.08 -15.17 -2.73
C ILE A 230 19.60 -15.51 -2.84
N VAL A 231 18.87 -14.87 -3.75
CA VAL A 231 17.43 -15.12 -3.96
C VAL A 231 17.17 -16.58 -4.35
N SER A 232 18.03 -17.17 -5.20
CA SER A 232 17.92 -18.59 -5.57
C SER A 232 18.08 -19.52 -4.36
N LYS A 233 19.03 -19.22 -3.46
CA LYS A 233 19.20 -20.00 -2.22
C LYS A 233 18.00 -19.87 -1.30
N ILE A 234 17.46 -18.65 -1.12
CA ILE A 234 16.23 -18.41 -0.34
C ILE A 234 15.06 -19.21 -0.93
N ASN A 235 14.84 -19.13 -2.25
CA ASN A 235 13.73 -19.80 -2.91
C ASN A 235 13.85 -21.33 -2.82
N ASN A 236 15.08 -21.89 -2.92
CA ASN A 236 15.34 -23.30 -2.73
C ASN A 236 15.01 -23.74 -1.30
N PHE A 237 15.51 -23.00 -0.31
CA PHE A 237 15.21 -23.28 1.10
C PHE A 237 13.69 -23.22 1.36
N CYS A 238 13.01 -22.21 0.84
CA CYS A 238 11.56 -22.04 0.99
C CYS A 238 10.80 -23.22 0.39
N ARG A 239 11.16 -23.64 -0.82
CA ARG A 239 10.55 -24.78 -1.50
C ARG A 239 10.76 -26.11 -0.76
N GLU A 240 11.99 -26.36 -0.28
CA GLU A 240 12.32 -27.60 0.46
C GLU A 240 11.61 -27.69 1.81
N ASN A 241 11.28 -26.57 2.40
CA ASN A 241 10.63 -26.50 3.71
C ASN A 241 9.14 -26.15 3.68
N GLY A 242 8.54 -25.97 2.49
CA GLY A 242 7.12 -25.67 2.33
C GLY A 242 6.69 -24.31 2.90
N ILE A 243 7.59 -23.31 2.91
CA ILE A 243 7.33 -21.95 3.38
C ILE A 243 7.38 -20.96 2.22
N SER A 244 6.65 -19.85 2.32
CA SER A 244 6.74 -18.77 1.31
C SER A 244 7.97 -17.89 1.55
N THR A 245 8.43 -17.22 0.49
CA THR A 245 9.50 -16.21 0.59
C THR A 245 9.12 -15.09 1.55
N PHE A 246 7.85 -14.69 1.59
CA PHE A 246 7.35 -13.73 2.56
C PHE A 246 7.51 -14.21 4.01
N ASN A 247 7.12 -15.46 4.31
CA ASN A 247 7.26 -16.03 5.65
C ASN A 247 8.72 -16.15 6.07
N PHE A 248 9.62 -16.45 5.13
CA PHE A 248 11.06 -16.44 5.34
C PHE A 248 11.54 -15.06 5.82
N PHE A 249 11.22 -14.00 5.07
CA PHE A 249 11.63 -12.63 5.45
C PHE A 249 10.97 -12.18 6.75
N MET A 250 9.70 -12.48 6.97
CA MET A 250 9.04 -12.18 8.24
C MET A 250 9.76 -12.84 9.42
N ALA A 251 10.23 -14.09 9.27
CA ALA A 251 11.00 -14.78 10.31
C ALA A 251 12.40 -14.14 10.49
N VAL A 252 13.11 -13.81 9.41
CA VAL A 252 14.42 -13.15 9.50
C VAL A 252 14.31 -11.81 10.22
N PHE A 253 13.37 -10.95 9.80
CA PHE A 253 13.18 -9.64 10.42
C PHE A 253 12.65 -9.74 11.86
N SER A 254 11.81 -10.72 12.18
CA SER A 254 11.36 -10.90 13.57
C SER A 254 12.51 -11.24 14.51
N ILE A 255 13.43 -12.14 14.10
CA ILE A 255 14.64 -12.45 14.89
C ILE A 255 15.50 -11.18 15.06
N TYR A 256 15.74 -10.45 13.96
CA TYR A 256 16.53 -9.22 14.02
C TYR A 256 15.92 -8.21 14.99
N ILE A 257 14.64 -7.87 14.79
CA ILE A 257 13.93 -6.87 15.59
C ILE A 257 13.88 -7.28 17.07
N GLY A 258 13.49 -8.50 17.39
CA GLY A 258 13.42 -8.96 18.77
C GLY A 258 14.77 -8.91 19.47
N ARG A 259 15.85 -9.30 18.77
CA ARG A 259 17.21 -9.26 19.35
C ARG A 259 17.72 -7.84 19.58
N VAL A 260 17.52 -6.91 18.62
CA VAL A 260 18.00 -5.53 18.78
C VAL A 260 17.14 -4.72 19.75
N SER A 261 15.86 -5.05 19.89
CA SER A 261 14.95 -4.46 20.89
C SER A 261 15.09 -5.12 22.26
N ASN A 262 15.72 -6.30 22.34
CA ASN A 262 15.80 -7.14 23.53
C ASN A 262 14.42 -7.49 24.12
N ILE A 263 13.48 -7.86 23.27
CA ILE A 263 12.10 -8.24 23.62
C ILE A 263 11.70 -9.52 22.90
N ASP A 264 10.88 -10.34 23.55
CA ASP A 264 10.41 -11.62 23.03
C ASP A 264 8.94 -11.63 22.59
N ASP A 265 8.18 -10.59 22.97
CA ASP A 265 6.75 -10.45 22.64
C ASP A 265 6.48 -9.06 22.06
N PHE A 266 6.28 -8.97 20.76
CA PHE A 266 6.09 -7.72 20.03
C PHE A 266 5.26 -7.90 18.77
N VAL A 267 4.94 -6.80 18.11
CA VAL A 267 4.11 -6.78 16.90
C VAL A 267 4.83 -6.12 15.74
N ILE A 268 4.70 -6.72 14.56
CA ILE A 268 5.06 -6.12 13.28
C ILE A 268 3.76 -5.94 12.47
N GLY A 269 3.56 -4.75 11.91
CA GLY A 269 2.46 -4.52 10.98
C GLY A 269 2.75 -5.10 9.60
N THR A 270 1.76 -5.72 8.95
CA THR A 270 1.89 -6.14 7.55
C THR A 270 0.66 -5.76 6.74
N PRO A 271 0.83 -5.04 5.61
CA PRO A 271 -0.29 -4.76 4.73
C PRO A 271 -0.72 -6.05 4.03
N ILE A 272 -2.02 -6.24 3.95
CA ILE A 272 -2.67 -7.34 3.25
C ILE A 272 -3.62 -6.81 2.19
N LEU A 273 -3.81 -7.57 1.13
CA LEU A 273 -4.62 -7.16 -0.02
C LEU A 273 -6.10 -6.95 0.35
N ASN A 274 -6.62 -7.70 1.32
CA ASN A 274 -8.00 -7.67 1.81
C ASN A 274 -9.07 -7.82 0.72
N ARG A 275 -8.71 -8.45 -0.41
CA ARG A 275 -9.58 -8.80 -1.53
C ARG A 275 -9.79 -10.30 -1.55
N SER A 276 -11.00 -10.76 -1.18
CA SER A 276 -11.28 -12.18 -0.90
C SER A 276 -11.91 -12.94 -2.06
N ASN A 277 -12.38 -12.24 -3.10
CA ASN A 277 -13.07 -12.86 -4.22
C ASN A 277 -12.68 -12.21 -5.57
N PHE A 278 -13.16 -12.79 -6.67
CA PHE A 278 -12.86 -12.33 -8.03
C PHE A 278 -13.29 -10.87 -8.24
N LYS A 279 -14.50 -10.49 -7.81
CA LYS A 279 -15.00 -9.12 -7.98
C LYS A 279 -14.10 -8.11 -7.25
N GLU A 280 -13.81 -8.34 -5.98
CA GLU A 280 -12.94 -7.45 -5.19
C GLU A 280 -11.55 -7.29 -5.82
N LYS A 281 -10.99 -8.36 -6.43
CA LYS A 281 -9.69 -8.30 -7.13
C LYS A 281 -9.72 -7.47 -8.42
N HIS A 282 -10.88 -7.26 -9.01
CA HIS A 282 -11.09 -6.45 -10.21
C HIS A 282 -11.81 -5.12 -9.91
N THR A 283 -11.96 -4.77 -8.65
CA THR A 283 -12.54 -3.49 -8.22
C THR A 283 -11.43 -2.52 -7.82
N THR A 284 -11.47 -1.30 -8.36
CA THR A 284 -10.65 -0.20 -7.86
C THR A 284 -11.24 0.33 -6.56
N GLY A 285 -10.40 0.80 -5.64
CA GLY A 285 -10.83 1.34 -4.35
C GLY A 285 -9.80 1.12 -3.25
N MET A 286 -10.09 1.59 -2.06
CA MET A 286 -9.26 1.36 -0.88
C MET A 286 -9.66 0.08 -0.16
N PHE A 287 -8.91 -1.00 -0.32
CA PHE A 287 -9.13 -2.29 0.30
C PHE A 287 -8.01 -2.69 1.26
N ILE A 288 -6.76 -2.34 0.91
CA ILE A 288 -5.58 -2.75 1.69
C ILE A 288 -5.76 -2.36 3.15
N SER A 289 -5.47 -3.30 4.03
CA SER A 289 -5.50 -3.11 5.47
C SER A 289 -4.18 -3.59 6.05
N THR A 290 -3.66 -2.89 7.06
CA THR A 290 -2.48 -3.36 7.79
C THR A 290 -2.94 -4.14 9.00
N VAL A 291 -2.49 -5.39 9.12
CA VAL A 291 -2.81 -6.28 10.23
C VAL A 291 -1.62 -6.42 11.18
N PRO A 292 -1.86 -6.50 12.50
CA PRO A 292 -0.80 -6.71 13.48
C PRO A 292 -0.43 -8.21 13.55
N VAL A 293 0.83 -8.53 13.32
CA VAL A 293 1.39 -9.88 13.48
C VAL A 293 2.18 -9.93 14.77
N ARG A 294 1.67 -10.63 15.79
CA ARG A 294 2.33 -10.80 17.08
C ARG A 294 3.37 -11.90 17.02
N PHE A 295 4.57 -11.59 17.44
CA PHE A 295 5.69 -12.50 17.63
C PHE A 295 5.92 -12.72 19.12
N ASP A 296 5.91 -13.99 19.53
CA ASP A 296 6.17 -14.45 20.87
C ASP A 296 7.11 -15.65 20.79
N ASN A 297 8.00 -15.82 21.77
CA ASN A 297 8.93 -16.95 21.85
C ASN A 297 9.81 -17.12 20.58
N ILE A 298 10.32 -16.01 20.04
CA ILE A 298 11.10 -16.02 18.78
C ILE A 298 12.45 -16.73 18.92
N ASN A 299 12.95 -16.92 20.13
CA ASN A 299 14.23 -17.55 20.42
C ASN A 299 14.13 -19.07 20.58
N ASP A 300 12.93 -19.65 20.57
CA ASP A 300 12.71 -21.06 20.79
C ASP A 300 12.78 -21.86 19.48
N GLY A 301 13.71 -22.81 19.43
CA GLY A 301 13.79 -23.77 18.34
C GLY A 301 14.67 -23.35 17.14
N SER A 302 14.39 -23.94 15.98
CA SER A 302 15.14 -23.69 14.76
C SER A 302 14.48 -22.59 13.90
N PHE A 303 15.26 -21.97 13.00
CA PHE A 303 14.72 -21.03 12.02
C PHE A 303 13.56 -21.61 11.19
N LYS A 304 13.66 -22.88 10.81
CA LYS A 304 12.58 -23.60 10.11
C LYS A 304 11.29 -23.64 10.93
N SER A 305 11.40 -23.94 12.23
CA SER A 305 10.25 -23.97 13.15
C SER A 305 9.61 -22.56 13.25
N LEU A 306 10.43 -21.53 13.43
CA LEU A 306 9.93 -20.16 13.48
C LEU A 306 9.21 -19.75 12.18
N ALA A 307 9.81 -20.00 11.02
CA ALA A 307 9.21 -19.66 9.73
C ALA A 307 7.89 -20.42 9.47
N SER A 308 7.78 -21.67 9.93
CA SER A 308 6.55 -22.46 9.88
C SER A 308 5.48 -21.91 10.84
N ASN A 309 5.88 -21.45 12.03
CA ASN A 309 4.98 -20.82 13.00
C ASN A 309 4.45 -19.48 12.45
N VAL A 310 5.31 -18.67 11.81
CA VAL A 310 4.93 -17.44 11.12
C VAL A 310 3.88 -17.74 10.04
N ALA A 311 4.07 -18.77 9.22
CA ALA A 311 3.11 -19.17 8.20
C ALA A 311 1.75 -19.53 8.81
N THR A 312 1.74 -20.29 9.91
CA THR A 312 0.52 -20.68 10.62
C THR A 312 -0.22 -19.47 11.21
N LYS A 313 0.52 -18.56 11.85
CA LYS A 313 -0.03 -17.31 12.41
C LYS A 313 -0.64 -16.44 11.30
N LEU A 314 0.06 -16.23 10.19
CA LEU A 314 -0.44 -15.45 9.06
C LEU A 314 -1.69 -16.08 8.42
N MET A 315 -1.74 -17.40 8.27
CA MET A 315 -2.97 -18.07 7.80
C MET A 315 -4.16 -17.85 8.76
N GLY A 316 -3.93 -17.85 10.06
CA GLY A 316 -4.93 -17.50 11.07
C GLY A 316 -5.42 -16.06 10.88
N ILE A 317 -4.49 -15.11 10.81
CA ILE A 317 -4.76 -13.68 10.63
C ILE A 317 -5.58 -13.43 9.33
N LEU A 318 -5.20 -14.05 8.22
CA LEU A 318 -5.90 -13.90 6.93
C LEU A 318 -7.36 -14.39 6.97
N ARG A 319 -7.69 -15.35 7.83
CA ARG A 319 -9.08 -15.78 8.05
C ARG A 319 -9.90 -14.73 8.80
N HIS A 320 -9.26 -13.87 9.57
CA HIS A 320 -9.86 -12.84 10.42
C HIS A 320 -9.51 -11.41 9.97
N GLN A 321 -9.05 -11.24 8.73
CA GLN A 321 -8.50 -10.00 8.18
C GLN A 321 -9.51 -8.86 8.01
N LYS A 322 -10.82 -9.16 7.98
CA LYS A 322 -11.87 -8.14 7.82
C LYS A 322 -12.11 -7.33 9.10
N TYR A 323 -11.69 -7.82 10.27
CA TYR A 323 -11.74 -7.07 11.51
C TYR A 323 -10.62 -6.05 11.53
N SER A 324 -10.97 -4.77 11.52
CA SER A 324 -10.00 -3.70 11.27
C SER A 324 -9.02 -3.51 12.44
N TYR A 325 -7.82 -3.02 12.12
CA TYR A 325 -6.83 -2.65 13.13
C TYR A 325 -7.37 -1.60 14.12
N ASN A 326 -8.16 -0.63 13.64
CA ASN A 326 -8.81 0.35 14.50
C ASN A 326 -9.76 -0.30 15.50
N SER A 327 -10.56 -1.29 15.05
CA SER A 327 -11.46 -2.04 15.94
C SER A 327 -10.68 -2.86 16.96
N ILE A 328 -9.55 -3.46 16.56
CA ILE A 328 -8.66 -4.17 17.49
C ILE A 328 -8.15 -3.20 18.57
N LEU A 329 -7.63 -2.03 18.17
CA LEU A 329 -7.14 -1.02 19.11
C LEU A 329 -8.25 -0.49 20.03
N GLU A 330 -9.45 -0.25 19.49
CA GLU A 330 -10.59 0.20 20.28
C GLU A 330 -10.97 -0.81 21.36
N ASP A 331 -11.03 -2.10 21.03
CA ASP A 331 -11.34 -3.15 21.99
C ASP A 331 -10.27 -3.26 23.08
N ILE A 332 -8.99 -3.26 22.71
CA ILE A 332 -7.88 -3.28 23.67
C ILE A 332 -7.92 -2.06 24.59
N ARG A 333 -8.17 -0.87 24.04
CA ARG A 333 -8.21 0.39 24.81
C ARG A 333 -9.38 0.45 25.78
N LYS A 334 -10.50 -0.18 25.47
CA LYS A 334 -11.64 -0.31 26.40
C LYS A 334 -11.28 -1.05 27.68
N GLU A 335 -10.42 -2.07 27.56
CA GLU A 335 -10.04 -2.91 28.70
C GLU A 335 -8.79 -2.40 29.43
N ASN A 336 -7.84 -1.80 28.70
CA ASN A 336 -6.51 -1.47 29.22
C ASN A 336 -6.19 0.04 29.27
N GLY A 337 -7.17 0.90 28.96
CA GLY A 337 -6.95 2.35 28.89
C GLY A 337 -6.21 2.78 27.62
N ASN A 338 -5.69 4.01 27.61
CA ASN A 338 -5.06 4.59 26.42
C ASN A 338 -3.67 4.00 26.18
N ILE A 339 -3.58 2.96 25.36
CA ILE A 339 -2.32 2.35 24.91
C ILE A 339 -1.85 2.97 23.58
N PRO A 340 -0.53 2.99 23.31
CA PRO A 340 0.00 3.38 22.00
C PRO A 340 -0.44 2.39 20.89
N ASN A 341 -0.05 2.67 19.66
CA ASN A 341 -0.19 1.71 18.57
C ASN A 341 0.59 0.42 18.88
N LEU A 342 0.07 -0.72 18.43
CA LEU A 342 0.69 -2.02 18.67
C LEU A 342 2.03 -2.20 17.93
N TYR A 343 2.23 -1.46 16.84
CA TYR A 343 3.45 -1.51 16.03
C TYR A 343 3.81 -0.12 15.50
N ASN A 344 5.10 0.06 15.22
CA ASN A 344 5.70 1.20 14.53
C ASN A 344 6.63 0.76 13.40
N ILE A 345 6.73 -0.55 13.17
CA ILE A 345 7.50 -1.18 12.09
C ILE A 345 6.54 -1.98 11.23
N THR A 346 6.65 -1.83 9.92
CA THR A 346 5.87 -2.63 8.97
C THR A 346 6.77 -3.37 7.99
N ILE A 347 6.31 -4.55 7.55
CA ILE A 347 6.97 -5.34 6.50
C ILE A 347 5.94 -5.69 5.44
N SER A 348 6.23 -5.36 4.20
CA SER A 348 5.42 -5.73 3.04
C SER A 348 6.22 -6.58 2.04
N TYR A 349 5.54 -7.49 1.39
CA TYR A 349 6.08 -8.27 0.28
C TYR A 349 5.16 -8.09 -0.92
N GLN A 350 5.70 -7.58 -2.02
CA GLN A 350 4.93 -7.25 -3.21
C GLN A 350 5.44 -8.06 -4.40
N ILE A 351 4.52 -8.69 -5.11
CA ILE A 351 4.82 -9.38 -6.37
C ILE A 351 4.48 -8.41 -7.50
N THR A 352 5.49 -7.92 -8.21
CA THR A 352 5.33 -6.95 -9.29
C THR A 352 4.75 -7.57 -10.58
N LYS A 353 4.64 -8.90 -10.64
CA LYS A 353 4.10 -9.66 -11.80
C LYS A 353 2.60 -9.50 -12.08
N ALA A 354 1.91 -8.61 -11.38
CA ALA A 354 0.48 -8.39 -11.60
C ALA A 354 0.15 -7.75 -12.97
N PHE A 355 1.18 -7.37 -13.76
CA PHE A 355 0.99 -6.69 -15.04
C PHE A 355 1.27 -7.65 -16.21
N ASP A 356 0.24 -7.91 -16.98
CA ASP A 356 0.33 -8.74 -18.19
C ASP A 356 1.19 -8.04 -19.27
N GLY A 357 2.33 -8.64 -19.62
CA GLY A 357 3.23 -8.14 -20.68
C GLY A 357 2.61 -8.12 -22.10
N SER A 358 1.35 -8.58 -22.27
CA SER A 358 0.64 -8.55 -23.55
C SER A 358 0.28 -7.13 -24.02
N LEU A 359 0.41 -6.11 -23.17
CA LEU A 359 0.01 -4.73 -23.43
C LEU A 359 1.05 -3.86 -24.12
N GLY A 360 2.18 -4.43 -24.57
CA GLY A 360 3.28 -3.74 -25.23
C GLY A 360 4.40 -3.33 -24.29
N ASP A 361 5.42 -2.63 -24.82
CA ASP A 361 6.56 -2.12 -24.04
C ASP A 361 6.11 -0.94 -23.17
N TYR A 362 5.85 -1.23 -21.90
CA TYR A 362 5.62 -0.20 -20.90
C TYR A 362 6.43 -0.48 -19.62
N LYS A 363 6.74 0.58 -18.89
CA LYS A 363 7.47 0.52 -17.64
C LYS A 363 6.70 1.26 -16.56
N THR A 364 6.51 0.64 -15.41
CA THR A 364 5.89 1.28 -14.25
C THR A 364 6.93 1.65 -13.21
N ASN A 365 6.68 2.75 -12.49
CA ASN A 365 7.52 3.21 -11.40
C ASN A 365 6.64 3.70 -10.24
N TRP A 366 7.00 3.31 -9.00
CA TRP A 366 6.33 3.76 -7.78
C TRP A 366 7.14 4.90 -7.17
N ILE A 367 6.49 6.03 -6.96
CA ILE A 367 7.16 7.24 -6.50
C ILE A 367 6.90 7.43 -5.01
N PHE A 368 7.98 7.47 -4.23
CA PHE A 368 7.90 7.73 -2.81
C PHE A 368 7.62 9.21 -2.53
N ASN A 369 6.60 9.49 -1.71
CA ASN A 369 6.14 10.84 -1.39
C ASN A 369 6.98 11.57 -0.32
N ASN A 370 7.98 10.89 0.27
CA ASN A 370 8.88 11.36 1.33
C ASN A 370 8.23 11.55 2.72
N TYR A 371 7.15 10.84 3.01
CA TYR A 371 6.52 10.79 4.33
C TYR A 371 6.25 9.37 4.77
N CYS A 372 6.27 9.12 6.08
CA CYS A 372 5.88 7.85 6.70
C CYS A 372 5.04 8.10 7.96
N ALA A 373 3.98 7.31 8.13
CA ALA A 373 3.18 7.28 9.35
C ALA A 373 3.83 6.40 10.45
N ASN A 374 4.63 5.41 10.04
CA ASN A 374 5.38 4.54 10.95
C ASN A 374 6.83 4.96 11.02
N ASP A 375 7.54 4.53 12.07
CA ASP A 375 8.95 4.83 12.24
C ASP A 375 9.82 4.23 11.13
N PHE A 376 9.47 2.97 10.74
CA PHE A 376 10.28 2.18 9.81
C PHE A 376 9.39 1.23 8.99
N ASN A 377 9.43 1.37 7.68
CA ASN A 377 8.72 0.45 6.77
C ASN A 377 9.73 -0.30 5.90
N ILE A 378 9.50 -1.58 5.73
CA ILE A 378 10.33 -2.50 4.94
C ILE A 378 9.48 -3.02 3.79
N HIS A 379 9.92 -2.75 2.57
CA HIS A 379 9.24 -3.19 1.35
C HIS A 379 10.14 -4.14 0.58
N ILE A 380 9.68 -5.36 0.35
CA ILE A 380 10.39 -6.39 -0.40
C ILE A 380 9.63 -6.67 -1.67
N TYR A 381 10.27 -6.59 -2.82
CA TYR A 381 9.60 -6.85 -4.09
C TYR A 381 10.56 -7.33 -5.20
N ASP A 382 9.98 -8.02 -6.20
CA ASP A 382 10.70 -8.47 -7.38
C ASP A 382 11.11 -7.29 -8.27
N ILE A 383 12.30 -7.36 -8.83
CA ILE A 383 12.77 -6.38 -9.81
C ILE A 383 12.52 -6.93 -11.22
N ASN A 384 11.40 -6.57 -11.83
CA ASN A 384 11.13 -6.76 -13.27
C ASN A 384 11.59 -8.13 -13.84
N ASP A 385 11.23 -9.24 -13.22
CA ASP A 385 11.59 -10.60 -13.63
C ASP A 385 13.11 -10.88 -13.74
N THR A 386 13.93 -10.07 -13.11
CA THR A 386 15.40 -10.27 -13.13
C THR A 386 15.85 -11.45 -12.30
N GLY A 387 14.98 -11.96 -11.42
CA GLY A 387 15.31 -12.97 -10.40
C GLY A 387 16.03 -12.39 -9.18
N SER A 388 16.21 -11.06 -9.13
CA SER A 388 16.69 -10.31 -7.96
C SER A 388 15.49 -9.79 -7.14
N LEU A 389 15.71 -9.52 -5.84
CA LEU A 389 14.76 -8.82 -5.00
C LEU A 389 15.31 -7.45 -4.62
N LEU A 390 14.42 -6.47 -4.48
CA LEU A 390 14.76 -5.17 -3.90
C LEU A 390 14.17 -5.09 -2.50
N ILE A 391 14.96 -4.62 -1.54
CA ILE A 391 14.51 -4.29 -0.20
C ILE A 391 14.63 -2.78 -0.03
N ASP A 392 13.49 -2.10 0.00
CA ASP A 392 13.40 -0.68 0.32
C ASP A 392 13.11 -0.49 1.79
N TYR A 393 13.85 0.41 2.41
CA TYR A 393 13.63 0.88 3.78
C TYR A 393 13.16 2.32 3.75
N ASP A 394 11.91 2.57 4.17
CA ASP A 394 11.39 3.90 4.41
C ASP A 394 11.49 4.22 5.89
N PHE A 395 12.15 5.31 6.24
CA PHE A 395 12.46 5.64 7.63
C PHE A 395 12.30 7.13 7.93
N LEU A 396 11.87 7.43 9.14
CA LEU A 396 11.74 8.80 9.63
C LEU A 396 13.13 9.42 9.82
N VAL A 397 13.39 10.56 9.15
CA VAL A 397 14.70 11.23 9.20
C VAL A 397 15.01 11.85 10.57
N ASP A 398 13.98 12.05 11.40
CA ASP A 398 14.14 12.56 12.78
C ASP A 398 14.52 11.47 13.79
N LYS A 399 14.50 10.20 13.39
CA LYS A 399 14.85 9.05 14.22
C LYS A 399 16.07 8.31 13.70
N TYR A 400 16.17 8.12 12.39
CA TYR A 400 17.18 7.28 11.77
C TYR A 400 18.09 8.06 10.83
N SER A 401 19.39 7.84 10.97
CA SER A 401 20.38 8.25 10.00
C SER A 401 20.45 7.24 8.84
N LYS A 402 21.11 7.63 7.76
CA LYS A 402 21.40 6.73 6.64
C LYS A 402 22.25 5.53 7.07
N ASP A 403 23.19 5.74 7.99
CA ASP A 403 24.09 4.71 8.46
C ASP A 403 23.36 3.69 9.35
N ASP A 404 22.36 4.10 10.13
CA ASP A 404 21.51 3.17 10.88
C ASP A 404 20.84 2.19 9.93
N VAL A 405 20.27 2.67 8.80
CA VAL A 405 19.59 1.83 7.83
C VAL A 405 20.56 0.90 7.08
N ILE A 406 21.76 1.39 6.72
CA ILE A 406 22.82 0.56 6.15
C ILE A 406 23.20 -0.56 7.12
N ASN A 407 23.33 -0.26 8.42
CA ASN A 407 23.62 -1.25 9.43
C ASN A 407 22.51 -2.31 9.58
N VAL A 408 21.23 -1.89 9.52
CA VAL A 408 20.09 -2.83 9.49
C VAL A 408 20.25 -3.78 8.31
N ASN A 409 20.40 -3.24 7.10
CA ASN A 409 20.53 -4.05 5.88
C ASN A 409 21.71 -5.03 5.94
N ASN A 410 22.89 -4.57 6.38
CA ASN A 410 24.09 -5.42 6.51
C ASN A 410 23.85 -6.58 7.49
N ARG A 411 23.13 -6.34 8.61
CA ARG A 411 22.77 -7.40 9.54
C ARG A 411 21.79 -8.38 8.96
N ILE A 412 20.79 -7.91 8.22
CA ILE A 412 19.83 -8.78 7.51
C ILE A 412 20.57 -9.65 6.49
N LEU A 413 21.46 -9.07 5.68
CA LEU A 413 22.26 -9.81 4.71
C LEU A 413 23.15 -10.88 5.36
N TYR A 414 23.70 -10.58 6.53
CA TYR A 414 24.51 -11.55 7.30
C TYR A 414 23.67 -12.72 7.85
N MET A 415 22.38 -12.48 8.13
CA MET A 415 21.46 -13.50 8.67
C MET A 415 20.88 -14.41 7.59
N ILE A 416 20.80 -13.93 6.36
CA ILE A 416 20.35 -14.68 5.17
C ILE A 416 21.46 -15.61 4.66
#